data_94f7b0a353884cd89850bb3c9d07319a
#
_entry.id   94f7b0a353884cd89850bb3c9d07319a
#
_cell.length_a   1.000
_cell.length_b   1.000
_cell.length_c   1.000
_cell.angle_alpha   90.00
_cell.angle_beta   90.00
_cell.angle_gamma   90.00
#
_symmetry.space_group_name_H-M   'P 1'
#
loop_
_entity.id
_entity.type
_entity.pdbx_description
1 polymer ?
#
loop_
_entity_poly.entity_id
_entity_poly.type
_entity_poly.pdbx_seq_one_letter_code
_entity_poly.pdbx_strand_id
1 'polypeptide(L)'
;MRKLHTLVFGIAISLAIPLVAPSPAPAATVDIMVGSNLNRGRAITCAQGQRLLQNRGLRNVRRIDCRGRFFIYHARRGTGHFEVALSSRTGRVVDFRRIR
;
A
#
# COMPACT_ATOMS: atom_id res chain seq x y z
N MET A 1 -0.86 51.61 -44.02
CA MET A 1 -0.82 51.01 -43.65
C MET A 1 -0.88 50.21 -42.95
N ARG A 2 -0.87 49.96 -42.76
CA ARG A 2 -0.89 49.14 -42.16
C ARG A 2 -0.88 48.20 -41.59
N LYS A 3 -0.82 47.93 -41.38
CA LYS A 3 -0.83 47.05 -40.89
C LYS A 3 -0.79 46.21 -40.32
N LEU A 4 -0.83 45.96 -40.14
CA LEU A 4 -0.83 45.12 -39.61
C LEU A 4 -0.85 44.29 -39.09
N HIS A 5 -0.84 44.04 -38.99
CA HIS A 5 -0.93 43.17 -38.47
C HIS A 5 -0.81 42.36 -37.88
N THR A 6 -0.77 42.31 -37.75
CA THR A 6 -0.68 41.45 -37.23
C THR A 6 -0.69 40.64 -36.61
N LEU A 7 -0.73 40.36 -36.48
CA LEU A 7 -0.77 39.45 -35.90
C LEU A 7 -0.77 38.63 -35.24
N VAL A 8 -0.77 38.42 -35.10
CA VAL A 8 -0.75 37.59 -34.51
C VAL A 8 -0.80 36.79 -33.91
N PHE A 9 -0.79 36.34 -33.65
CA PHE A 9 -0.84 35.43 -33.08
C PHE A 9 -0.77 34.65 -32.42
N GLY A 10 -0.83 34.55 -32.32
CA GLY A 10 -0.74 33.70 -31.74
C GLY A 10 -0.75 33.01 -31.18
N ILE A 11 -0.80 32.67 -30.90
CA ILE A 11 -0.79 31.82 -30.43
C ILE A 11 -0.89 31.10 -29.61
N ALA A 12 -1.01 30.82 -29.43
CA ALA A 12 -1.13 30.06 -28.68
C ALA A 12 -1.02 29.14 -28.18
N ILE A 13 -0.97 28.83 -28.01
CA ILE A 13 -0.82 27.87 -27.63
C ILE A 13 -0.92 27.23 -26.76
N SER A 14 -1.01 26.86 -26.48
CA SER A 14 -1.13 26.16 -25.72
C SER A 14 -0.98 25.28 -25.20
N LEU A 15 -0.94 24.97 -24.99
CA LEU A 15 -0.77 24.07 -24.59
C LEU A 15 -1.03 23.35 -23.75
N ALA A 16 -1.24 22.98 -23.55
CA ALA A 16 -1.65 22.31 -22.91
C ALA A 16 -1.28 21.33 -22.32
N ILE A 17 -1.12 21.02 -21.82
CA ILE A 17 -0.68 20.16 -21.28
C ILE A 17 -1.15 19.32 -20.54
N PRO A 18 -1.27 18.66 -20.37
CA PRO A 18 -1.68 17.76 -19.87
C PRO A 18 -1.41 17.30 -18.85
N LEU A 19 -1.56 17.02 -18.46
CA LEU A 19 -1.39 16.64 -17.55
C LEU A 19 -1.61 15.53 -17.10
N VAL A 20 -1.37 15.05 -17.05
CA VAL A 20 -1.35 14.00 -16.77
C VAL A 20 -1.26 13.67 -15.55
N ALA A 21 -1.90 13.30 -15.09
CA ALA A 21 -1.93 13.01 -13.97
C ALA A 21 -1.47 11.82 -13.70
N PRO A 22 -0.81 11.69 -13.05
CA PRO A 22 -0.26 10.57 -12.77
C PRO A 22 -1.02 9.84 -11.93
N SER A 23 -1.35 9.03 -12.12
CA SER A 23 -2.04 8.31 -11.43
C SER A 23 -1.38 7.85 -10.34
N PRO A 24 -1.81 7.81 -9.45
CA PRO A 24 -1.27 7.47 -8.36
C PRO A 24 -1.08 6.14 -8.28
N ALA A 25 -0.28 5.87 -8.15
CA ALA A 25 -0.04 4.68 -8.09
C ALA A 25 -0.55 4.17 -6.96
N PRO A 26 -1.16 3.37 -6.92
CA PRO A 26 -1.75 2.88 -5.88
C PRO A 26 -0.84 2.08 -5.27
N ALA A 27 -0.04 2.11 -5.54
CA ALA A 27 0.83 1.43 -5.00
C ALA A 27 0.47 0.76 -3.90
N ALA A 28 0.03 1.17 -3.27
CA ALA A 28 -0.14 0.64 -2.17
C ALA A 28 -0.89 -0.43 -2.01
N THR A 29 -1.56 -0.72 -2.75
CA THR A 29 -2.41 -1.62 -2.52
C THR A 29 -1.92 -2.89 -2.54
N VAL A 30 -1.24 -3.26 -1.85
CA VAL A 30 -0.89 -4.47 -1.92
C VAL A 30 -1.81 -5.31 -1.35
N ASP A 31 -2.11 -6.29 -1.82
CA ASP A 31 -2.98 -7.15 -1.28
C ASP A 31 -2.34 -8.06 -0.35
N ILE A 32 -2.73 -8.13 0.82
CA ILE A 32 -2.26 -9.06 1.73
C ILE A 32 -3.23 -10.18 1.70
N MET A 33 -2.93 -11.26 1.10
CA MET A 33 -3.82 -12.36 1.08
C MET A 33 -3.21 -13.52 1.77
N VAL A 34 -4.01 -14.43 2.22
CA VAL A 34 -3.53 -15.65 2.82
C VAL A 34 -2.60 -16.30 1.83
N GLY A 35 -1.47 -16.72 2.28
CA GLY A 35 -0.49 -17.31 1.41
C GLY A 35 0.59 -16.37 0.96
N SER A 36 0.40 -15.08 1.15
CA SER A 36 1.40 -14.12 0.74
C SER A 36 2.63 -14.27 1.61
N ASN A 37 3.79 -14.14 0.98
CA ASN A 37 5.03 -14.30 1.68
C ASN A 37 5.63 -12.94 1.87
N LEU A 38 5.61 -12.42 3.04
CA LEU A 38 6.03 -11.05 3.27
C LEU A 38 7.53 -10.90 3.49
N ASN A 39 8.23 -11.98 3.72
CA ASN A 39 9.65 -11.89 4.00
C ASN A 39 10.46 -12.90 3.24
N ARG A 40 10.02 -13.18 2.03
CA ARG A 40 10.75 -14.11 1.17
C ARG A 40 11.05 -15.44 1.82
N GLY A 41 10.13 -15.91 2.64
CA GLY A 41 10.29 -17.22 3.23
C GLY A 41 11.23 -17.26 4.40
N ARG A 42 11.68 -16.10 4.89
CA ARG A 42 12.59 -16.12 6.00
C ARG A 42 11.89 -15.91 7.30
N ALA A 43 12.49 -16.39 8.36
CA ALA A 43 11.93 -16.21 9.69
C ALA A 43 11.84 -14.73 10.04
N ILE A 44 10.89 -14.38 10.86
CA ILE A 44 10.70 -13.01 11.27
C ILE A 44 10.49 -12.91 12.76
N THR A 45 10.77 -11.76 13.31
CA THR A 45 10.41 -11.48 14.69
C THR A 45 9.03 -10.84 14.67
N CYS A 46 8.39 -10.74 15.82
CA CYS A 46 7.07 -10.13 15.87
C CYS A 46 7.14 -8.65 15.49
N ALA A 47 8.20 -7.98 15.86
CA ALA A 47 8.35 -6.58 15.47
C ALA A 47 8.55 -6.44 13.97
N GLN A 48 9.28 -7.36 13.37
CA GLN A 48 9.44 -7.32 11.93
C GLN A 48 8.11 -7.58 11.25
N GLY A 49 7.34 -8.52 11.76
CA GLY A 49 6.04 -8.80 11.18
C GLY A 49 5.14 -7.59 11.25
N GLN A 50 5.19 -6.86 12.35
CA GLN A 50 4.39 -5.65 12.48
C GLN A 50 4.79 -4.66 11.39
N ARG A 51 6.08 -4.47 11.17
CA ARG A 51 6.52 -3.55 10.15
C ARG A 51 6.16 -4.03 8.75
N LEU A 52 6.24 -5.33 8.52
CA LEU A 52 5.88 -5.84 7.20
C LEU A 52 4.41 -5.57 6.91
N LEU A 53 3.56 -5.71 7.90
CA LEU A 53 2.15 -5.42 7.70
C LEU A 53 1.92 -3.93 7.49
N GLN A 54 2.64 -3.10 8.21
CA GLN A 54 2.52 -1.66 8.01
C GLN A 54 2.96 -1.27 6.61
N ASN A 55 4.02 -1.90 6.13
CA ASN A 55 4.50 -1.60 4.79
C ASN A 55 3.53 -2.05 3.71
N ARG A 56 2.62 -2.93 4.06
CA ARG A 56 1.62 -3.38 3.11
C ARG A 56 0.36 -2.55 3.19
N GLY A 57 0.38 -1.48 3.97
CA GLY A 57 -0.75 -0.59 3.99
C GLY A 57 -1.71 -0.78 5.15
N LEU A 58 -1.42 -1.68 6.06
CA LEU A 58 -2.28 -1.83 7.21
C LEU A 58 -1.94 -0.76 8.24
N ARG A 59 -2.95 -0.29 8.96
CA ARG A 59 -2.74 0.77 9.91
C ARG A 59 -3.03 0.28 11.30
N ASN A 60 -2.51 0.97 12.28
CA ASN A 60 -2.74 0.63 13.67
C ASN A 60 -2.45 -0.84 13.93
N VAL A 61 -1.34 -1.31 13.43
CA VAL A 61 -1.00 -2.71 13.59
C VAL A 61 -0.57 -2.95 15.02
N ARG A 62 -1.29 -3.82 15.70
CA ARG A 62 -0.99 -4.12 17.08
C ARG A 62 -0.63 -5.57 17.23
N ARG A 63 0.34 -5.85 18.07
CA ARG A 63 0.75 -7.22 18.30
C ARG A 63 -0.15 -7.81 19.36
N ILE A 64 -0.86 -8.86 19.03
CA ILE A 64 -1.77 -9.47 19.95
C ILE A 64 -1.12 -10.69 20.59
N ASP A 65 -0.46 -11.52 19.81
CA ASP A 65 0.19 -12.67 20.34
C ASP A 65 1.49 -12.89 19.58
N CYS A 66 2.59 -12.81 20.27
CA CYS A 66 3.89 -12.98 19.64
C CYS A 66 4.62 -14.22 20.11
N ARG A 67 3.87 -15.20 20.56
CA ARG A 67 4.49 -16.40 21.01
C ARG A 67 4.30 -17.52 20.03
N GLY A 68 5.21 -18.38 19.91
CA GLY A 68 5.04 -19.57 19.15
C GLY A 68 5.24 -19.41 17.67
N ARG A 69 4.63 -20.31 16.91
CA ARG A 69 4.84 -20.32 15.53
C ARG A 69 4.08 -19.32 14.80
N PHE A 70 2.99 -18.82 15.29
CA PHE A 70 2.18 -17.88 14.56
C PHE A 70 2.02 -16.62 15.38
N PHE A 71 2.31 -15.50 14.77
CA PHE A 71 2.16 -14.21 15.40
C PHE A 71 0.80 -13.65 14.98
N ILE A 72 0.04 -13.15 15.96
CA ILE A 72 -1.29 -12.63 15.67
C ILE A 72 -1.28 -11.12 15.84
N TYR A 73 -1.87 -10.45 14.88
CA TYR A 73 -1.93 -8.98 14.89
C TYR A 73 -3.35 -8.53 14.61
N HIS A 74 -3.69 -7.39 15.13
CA HIS A 74 -4.93 -6.73 14.73
C HIS A 74 -4.52 -5.45 14.02
N ALA A 75 -5.21 -5.16 12.96
CA ALA A 75 -4.87 -4.01 12.16
C ALA A 75 -6.10 -3.46 11.46
N ARG A 76 -5.96 -2.28 10.92
CA ARG A 76 -7.05 -1.66 10.19
C ARG A 76 -6.69 -1.47 8.75
N ARG A 77 -7.68 -1.62 7.89
CA ARG A 77 -7.49 -1.33 6.50
C ARG A 77 -8.78 -0.69 6.05
N GLY A 78 -8.73 0.52 5.63
CA GLY A 78 -9.94 1.24 5.29
C GLY A 78 -10.78 1.37 6.53
N THR A 79 -12.03 0.96 6.46
CA THR A 79 -12.89 1.04 7.61
C THR A 79 -12.97 -0.30 8.33
N GLY A 80 -12.25 -1.28 7.89
CA GLY A 80 -12.36 -2.60 8.49
C GLY A 80 -11.27 -2.90 9.47
N HIS A 81 -11.58 -3.76 10.42
CA HIS A 81 -10.59 -4.24 11.36
C HIS A 81 -10.33 -5.70 11.05
N PHE A 82 -9.09 -6.08 11.06
CA PHE A 82 -8.72 -7.42 10.63
C PHE A 82 -7.80 -8.08 11.62
N GLU A 83 -7.86 -9.39 11.62
CA GLU A 83 -6.93 -10.16 12.41
C GLU A 83 -6.04 -10.88 11.42
N VAL A 84 -4.76 -10.76 11.59
CA VAL A 84 -3.80 -11.33 10.67
C VAL A 84 -2.88 -12.27 11.43
N ALA A 85 -2.66 -13.43 10.89
CA ALA A 85 -1.72 -14.36 11.48
C ALA A 85 -0.57 -14.58 10.53
N LEU A 86 0.63 -14.44 11.02
CA LEU A 86 1.82 -14.66 10.23
C LEU A 86 2.61 -15.82 10.78
N SER A 87 3.22 -16.58 9.89
CA SER A 87 4.11 -17.62 10.33
C SER A 87 5.40 -16.98 10.78
N SER A 88 5.85 -17.27 11.98
CA SER A 88 7.10 -16.71 12.46
C SER A 88 8.29 -17.30 11.72
N ARG A 89 8.11 -18.44 11.11
CA ARG A 89 9.22 -19.07 10.44
C ARG A 89 9.42 -18.59 9.04
N THR A 90 8.40 -18.12 8.39
CA THR A 90 8.52 -17.76 6.99
C THR A 90 7.99 -16.40 6.66
N GLY A 91 7.31 -15.75 7.59
CA GLY A 91 6.71 -14.46 7.28
C GLY A 91 5.51 -14.58 6.35
N ARG A 92 4.94 -15.79 6.27
CA ARG A 92 3.83 -15.99 5.38
C ARG A 92 2.52 -15.69 6.07
N VAL A 93 1.58 -15.10 5.38
CA VAL A 93 0.27 -14.81 5.91
C VAL A 93 -0.51 -16.10 5.91
N VAL A 94 -0.82 -16.61 7.08
CA VAL A 94 -1.55 -17.86 7.17
C VAL A 94 -3.02 -17.64 7.45
N ASP A 95 -3.40 -16.44 7.88
CA ASP A 95 -4.81 -16.15 8.05
C ASP A 95 -4.99 -14.65 7.98
N PHE A 96 -6.06 -14.19 7.37
CA PHE A 96 -6.33 -12.78 7.26
C PHE A 96 -7.83 -12.66 7.18
N ARG A 97 -8.46 -12.22 8.26
CA ARG A 97 -9.90 -12.15 8.27
C ARG A 97 -10.41 -10.90 8.92
N ARG A 98 -11.55 -10.48 8.51
CA ARG A 98 -12.14 -9.29 9.04
C ARG A 98 -12.82 -9.61 10.36
N ILE A 99 -12.58 -8.81 11.37
CA ILE A 99 -13.21 -9.04 12.65
C ILE A 99 -14.18 -7.94 13.01
N ARG A 100 -14.25 -6.88 12.20
CA ARG A 100 -15.21 -5.86 12.53
C ARG A 100 -15.47 -4.93 11.40
#